data_ca914cc37e8b05b2354e7b80207a74c8
#
_entry.id   ca914cc37e8b05b2354e7b80207a74c8
#
_cell.length_a   1.000
_cell.length_b   1.000
_cell.length_c   1.000
_cell.angle_alpha   90.00
_cell.angle_beta   90.00
_cell.angle_gamma   90.00
#
_symmetry.space_group_name_H-M   'P 1'
#
loop_
_entity.id
_entity.type
_entity.pdbx_description
1 polymer ?
#
loop_
_entity_poly.entity_id
_entity_poly.type
_entity_poly.pdbx_seq_one_letter_code
_entity_poly.pdbx_strand_id
1 'polypeptide(L)'
;MEAVYIALPNTLHYEWAVKAMESGKHVLCEKPLAPCEKQVKELFETAKENHVYLMEAFAYQHSPYITAIKKEIEDGTIGEVCYIDSAFITSDYNKENIRMRRE
;
A
#
# COMPACT_ATOMS: atom_id res chain seq x y z
N MET A 1 15.02 3.72 -17.48
CA MET A 1 13.84 3.36 -16.65
C MET A 1 13.89 4.18 -15.38
N GLU A 2 12.86 4.98 -15.10
CA GLU A 2 12.83 5.95 -14.00
C GLU A 2 12.03 5.43 -12.78
N ALA A 3 11.11 4.51 -13.01
CA ALA A 3 10.26 3.93 -11.97
C ALA A 3 10.17 2.42 -12.06
N VAL A 4 9.92 1.78 -10.92
CA VAL A 4 9.75 0.33 -10.77
C VAL A 4 8.41 0.05 -10.08
N TYR A 5 7.65 -0.91 -10.61
CA TYR A 5 6.50 -1.49 -9.94
C TYR A 5 6.88 -2.83 -9.32
N ILE A 6 6.70 -2.97 -8.01
CA ILE A 6 7.03 -4.17 -7.25
C ILE A 6 5.75 -4.93 -6.93
N ALA A 7 5.58 -6.09 -7.58
CA ALA A 7 4.46 -7.02 -7.41
C ALA A 7 4.97 -8.41 -7.02
N LEU A 8 5.88 -8.44 -6.07
CA LEU A 8 6.50 -9.64 -5.51
C LEU A 8 5.68 -10.19 -4.33
N PRO A 9 6.02 -11.35 -3.77
CA PRO A 9 5.54 -11.77 -2.46
C PRO A 9 5.84 -10.74 -1.37
N ASN A 10 4.93 -10.61 -0.39
CA ASN A 10 4.99 -9.56 0.65
C ASN A 10 6.33 -9.49 1.39
N THR A 11 6.95 -10.65 1.65
CA THR A 11 8.24 -10.77 2.34
C THR A 11 9.41 -10.14 1.58
N LEU A 12 9.25 -9.92 0.27
CA LEU A 12 10.28 -9.36 -0.60
C LEU A 12 10.10 -7.85 -0.85
N HIS A 13 8.96 -7.26 -0.48
CA HIS A 13 8.67 -5.86 -0.78
C HIS A 13 9.72 -4.92 -0.22
N TYR A 14 10.04 -5.04 1.07
CA TYR A 14 11.01 -4.18 1.73
C TYR A 14 12.38 -4.19 1.05
N GLU A 15 12.95 -5.39 0.88
CA GLU A 15 14.29 -5.55 0.30
C GLU A 15 14.39 -4.97 -1.12
N TRP A 16 13.40 -5.27 -1.96
CA TRP A 16 13.43 -4.81 -3.35
C TRP A 16 13.10 -3.34 -3.50
N ALA A 17 12.28 -2.78 -2.61
CA ALA A 17 12.01 -1.35 -2.58
C ALA A 17 13.26 -0.55 -2.22
N VAL A 18 14.00 -0.99 -1.17
CA VAL A 18 15.29 -0.37 -0.80
C VAL A 18 16.26 -0.40 -1.99
N LYS A 19 16.51 -1.56 -2.58
CA LYS A 19 17.43 -1.71 -3.73
C LYS A 19 17.06 -0.83 -4.92
N ALA A 20 15.77 -0.72 -5.22
CA ALA A 20 15.30 0.13 -6.32
C ALA A 20 15.55 1.61 -6.02
N MET A 21 15.22 2.07 -4.80
CA MET A 21 15.39 3.46 -4.38
C MET A 21 16.87 3.86 -4.29
N GLU A 22 17.73 3.01 -3.75
CA GLU A 22 19.19 3.20 -3.75
C GLU A 22 19.79 3.26 -5.16
N SER A 23 19.11 2.63 -6.13
CA SER A 23 19.46 2.75 -7.56
C SER A 23 18.84 3.98 -8.24
N GLY A 24 18.28 4.91 -7.46
CA GLY A 24 17.69 6.16 -7.96
C GLY A 24 16.37 5.97 -8.70
N LYS A 25 15.58 4.92 -8.38
CA LYS A 25 14.29 4.65 -9.03
C LYS A 25 13.13 5.04 -8.13
N HIS A 26 12.11 5.65 -8.71
CA HIS A 26 10.82 5.78 -8.05
C HIS A 26 10.18 4.40 -7.89
N VAL A 27 9.45 4.19 -6.80
CA VAL A 27 8.87 2.88 -6.48
C VAL A 27 7.38 2.97 -6.27
N LEU A 28 6.63 2.14 -6.99
CA LEU A 28 5.27 1.75 -6.67
C LEU A 28 5.31 0.31 -6.19
N CYS A 29 4.94 0.06 -4.93
CA CYS A 29 5.01 -1.27 -4.33
C CYS A 29 3.62 -1.78 -3.96
N GLU A 30 3.33 -3.05 -4.26
CA GLU A 30 2.09 -3.70 -3.82
C GLU A 30 1.94 -3.68 -2.29
N LYS A 31 0.70 -3.72 -1.88
CA LYS A 31 0.33 -3.77 -0.46
C LYS A 31 0.49 -5.20 0.11
N PRO A 32 0.85 -5.33 1.39
CA PRO A 32 1.34 -4.29 2.28
C PRO A 32 2.76 -3.86 1.91
N LEU A 33 3.05 -2.58 2.09
CA LEU A 33 4.35 -1.99 1.75
C LEU A 33 5.53 -2.69 2.46
N ALA A 34 5.33 -3.01 3.74
CA ALA A 34 6.25 -3.81 4.54
C ALA A 34 5.51 -4.49 5.70
N PRO A 35 6.07 -5.53 6.34
CA PRO A 35 5.43 -6.29 7.41
C PRO A 35 5.34 -5.55 8.75
N CYS A 36 6.09 -4.47 8.97
CA CYS A 36 6.06 -3.73 10.23
C CYS A 36 6.36 -2.24 10.05
N GLU A 37 5.91 -1.44 11.03
CA GLU A 37 6.06 0.01 11.06
C GLU A 37 7.52 0.46 10.92
N LYS A 38 8.45 -0.23 11.57
CA LYS A 38 9.89 0.10 11.50
C LYS A 38 10.38 0.11 10.06
N GLN A 39 10.11 -0.96 9.31
CA GLN A 39 10.52 -1.07 7.92
C GLN A 39 9.81 -0.04 7.02
N VAL A 40 8.55 0.29 7.30
CA VAL A 40 7.85 1.35 6.57
C VAL A 40 8.55 2.70 6.77
N LYS A 41 8.94 3.04 8.00
CA LYS A 41 9.70 4.27 8.28
C LYS A 41 11.03 4.30 7.55
N GLU A 42 11.79 3.22 7.61
CA GLU A 42 13.07 3.07 6.90
C GLU A 42 12.91 3.25 5.38
N LEU A 43 11.84 2.71 4.79
CA LEU A 43 11.56 2.88 3.37
C LEU A 43 11.32 4.36 3.01
N PHE A 44 10.55 5.10 3.81
CA PHE A 44 10.32 6.52 3.56
C PHE A 44 11.58 7.37 3.76
N GLU A 45 12.42 7.02 4.74
CA GLU A 45 13.73 7.64 4.92
C GLU A 45 14.65 7.38 3.72
N THR A 46 14.74 6.13 3.27
CA THR A 46 15.51 5.75 2.06
C THR A 46 15.02 6.50 0.83
N ALA A 47 13.71 6.62 0.64
CA ALA A 47 13.14 7.38 -0.48
C ALA A 47 13.57 8.86 -0.43
N LYS A 48 13.52 9.47 0.75
CA LYS A 48 13.93 10.87 0.98
C LYS A 48 15.41 11.08 0.72
N GLU A 49 16.26 10.20 1.23
CA GLU A 49 17.73 10.27 1.08
C GLU A 49 18.15 10.14 -0.39
N ASN A 50 17.46 9.30 -1.15
CA ASN A 50 17.75 9.08 -2.57
C ASN A 50 16.97 10.01 -3.52
N HIS A 51 16.18 10.95 -2.98
CA HIS A 51 15.37 11.90 -3.75
C HIS A 51 14.42 11.23 -4.75
N VAL A 52 13.82 10.11 -4.35
CA VAL A 52 12.86 9.35 -5.16
C VAL A 52 11.50 9.30 -4.49
N TYR A 53 10.45 8.98 -5.28
CA TYR A 53 9.10 8.77 -4.76
C TYR A 53 8.89 7.30 -4.42
N LEU A 54 8.25 7.07 -3.27
CA LEU A 54 7.75 5.78 -2.85
C LEU A 54 6.23 5.87 -2.65
N MET A 55 5.49 4.93 -3.21
CA MET A 55 4.05 4.84 -3.06
C MET A 55 3.62 3.39 -2.87
N GLU A 56 2.76 3.15 -1.88
CA GLU A 56 2.05 1.89 -1.73
C GLU A 56 0.89 1.80 -2.72
N ALA A 57 0.75 0.67 -3.42
CA ALA A 57 -0.32 0.42 -4.38
C ALA A 57 -1.66 0.12 -3.67
N PHE A 58 -2.15 1.08 -2.91
CA PHE A 58 -3.43 1.00 -2.23
C PHE A 58 -4.53 1.62 -3.10
N ALA A 59 -5.01 0.83 -4.07
CA ALA A 59 -5.86 1.28 -5.16
C ALA A 59 -7.13 2.03 -4.72
N TYR A 60 -7.66 1.72 -3.55
CA TYR A 60 -8.87 2.37 -3.01
C TYR A 60 -8.70 3.89 -2.84
N GLN A 61 -7.50 4.39 -2.55
CA GLN A 61 -7.23 5.82 -2.38
C GLN A 61 -7.54 6.65 -3.62
N HIS A 62 -7.48 6.03 -4.80
CA HIS A 62 -7.69 6.68 -6.09
C HIS A 62 -9.08 6.46 -6.66
N SER A 63 -9.97 5.82 -5.90
CA SER A 63 -11.34 5.59 -6.31
C SER A 63 -12.18 6.87 -6.20
N PRO A 64 -12.89 7.30 -7.25
CA PRO A 64 -13.84 8.41 -7.15
C PRO A 64 -14.89 8.19 -6.07
N TYR A 65 -15.24 6.95 -5.80
CA TYR A 65 -16.19 6.57 -4.75
C TYR A 65 -15.67 6.95 -3.36
N ILE A 66 -14.38 6.68 -3.06
CA ILE A 66 -13.76 7.07 -1.79
C ILE A 66 -13.66 8.60 -1.67
N THR A 67 -13.36 9.28 -2.76
CA THR A 67 -13.37 10.75 -2.79
C THR A 67 -14.76 11.31 -2.46
N ALA A 68 -15.82 10.72 -3.01
CA ALA A 68 -17.19 11.13 -2.71
C ALA A 68 -17.55 10.90 -1.23
N ILE A 69 -17.20 9.71 -0.67
CA ILE A 69 -17.44 9.42 0.75
C ILE A 69 -16.72 10.42 1.66
N LYS A 70 -15.44 10.72 1.37
CA LYS A 70 -14.68 11.71 2.14
C LYS A 70 -15.36 13.06 2.13
N LYS A 71 -15.85 13.49 0.97
CA LYS A 71 -16.56 14.76 0.83
C LYS A 71 -17.84 14.81 1.66
N GLU A 72 -18.65 13.75 1.68
CA GLU A 72 -19.86 13.66 2.51
C GLU A 72 -19.55 13.77 4.01
N ILE A 73 -18.43 13.18 4.43
CA ILE A 73 -17.95 13.28 5.82
C ILE A 73 -17.47 14.71 6.14
N GLU A 74 -16.67 15.31 5.26
CA GLU A 74 -16.11 16.67 5.44
C GLU A 74 -17.20 17.74 5.41
N ASP A 75 -18.21 17.58 4.56
CA ASP A 75 -19.36 18.50 4.47
C ASP A 75 -20.33 18.33 5.66
N GLY A 76 -20.12 17.34 6.53
CA GLY A 76 -20.97 17.08 7.71
C GLY A 76 -22.32 16.46 7.36
N THR A 77 -22.53 15.96 6.15
CA THR A 77 -23.81 15.40 5.66
C THR A 77 -24.34 14.28 6.56
N ILE A 78 -23.42 13.48 7.10
CA ILE A 78 -23.74 12.35 8.00
C ILE A 78 -23.48 12.67 9.48
N GLY A 79 -23.12 13.91 9.79
CA GLY A 79 -22.72 14.32 11.15
C GLY A 79 -21.35 13.83 11.56
N GLU A 80 -21.11 13.79 12.87
CA GLU A 80 -19.85 13.27 13.43
C GLU A 80 -19.79 11.75 13.27
N VAL A 81 -18.69 11.25 12.68
CA VAL A 81 -18.48 9.81 12.50
C VAL A 81 -18.04 9.17 13.81
N CYS A 82 -18.95 8.44 14.45
CA CYS A 82 -18.68 7.74 15.71
C CYS A 82 -18.35 6.26 15.52
N TYR A 83 -18.75 5.66 14.39
CA TYR A 83 -18.58 4.23 14.16
C TYR A 83 -18.46 3.92 12.67
N ILE A 84 -17.59 2.97 12.34
CA ILE A 84 -17.43 2.43 11.00
C ILE A 84 -17.53 0.91 11.08
N ASP A 85 -18.41 0.31 10.25
CA ASP A 85 -18.46 -1.12 10.01
C ASP A 85 -18.13 -1.42 8.55
N SER A 86 -17.22 -2.36 8.32
CA SER A 86 -16.87 -2.78 6.97
C SER A 86 -16.62 -4.28 6.91
N ALA A 87 -17.05 -4.90 5.81
CA ALA A 87 -16.81 -6.32 5.55
C ALA A 87 -16.18 -6.52 4.17
N PHE A 88 -15.16 -7.35 4.13
CA PHE A 88 -14.55 -7.81 2.89
C PHE A 88 -14.66 -9.34 2.83
N ILE A 89 -15.55 -9.81 1.97
CA ILE A 89 -15.87 -11.24 1.86
C ILE A 89 -15.48 -11.72 0.48
N THR A 90 -14.72 -12.83 0.42
CA THR A 90 -14.40 -13.52 -0.83
C THR A 90 -14.74 -15.00 -0.71
N SER A 91 -15.31 -15.56 -1.77
CA SER A 91 -15.58 -17.00 -1.90
C SER A 91 -14.44 -17.76 -2.57
N ASP A 92 -13.43 -17.06 -3.07
CA ASP A 92 -12.34 -17.66 -3.84
C ASP A 92 -11.30 -18.25 -2.88
N TYR A 93 -11.48 -19.53 -2.54
CA TYR A 93 -10.55 -20.29 -1.73
C TYR A 93 -9.77 -21.27 -2.60
N ASN A 94 -8.52 -20.94 -2.89
CA ASN A 94 -7.58 -21.83 -3.55
C ASN A 94 -6.38 -22.14 -2.64
N LYS A 95 -6.20 -23.41 -2.29
CA LYS A 95 -5.08 -23.89 -1.43
C LYS A 95 -3.70 -23.63 -2.04
N GLU A 96 -3.61 -23.51 -3.36
CA GLU A 96 -2.36 -23.22 -4.07
C GLU A 96 -2.04 -21.71 -4.10
N ASN A 97 -2.97 -20.86 -3.66
CA ASN A 97 -2.75 -19.43 -3.60
C ASN A 97 -1.60 -19.12 -2.63
N ILE A 98 -0.66 -18.31 -3.08
CA ILE A 98 0.51 -17.89 -2.29
C ILE A 98 0.14 -17.33 -0.91
N ARG A 99 -1.04 -16.68 -0.80
CA ARG A 99 -1.55 -16.14 0.47
C ARG A 99 -1.93 -17.21 1.49
N MET A 100 -2.08 -18.46 1.07
CA MET A 100 -2.43 -19.60 1.91
C MET A 100 -1.21 -20.43 2.33
N ARG A 101 -0.03 -20.11 1.80
CA ARG A 101 1.22 -20.78 2.17
C ARG A 101 1.74 -20.17 3.46
N ARG A 102 2.13 -21.03 4.41
CA ARG A 102 2.95 -20.60 5.56
C ARG A 102 4.39 -20.54 5.07
N GLU A 103 4.96 -19.36 5.04
CA GLU A 103 6.39 -19.17 4.88
C GLU A 103 7.09 -19.30 6.23
#